data_d26a48337efdf93de124e78cdf91e1e9
#
_entry.id   d26a48337efdf93de124e78cdf91e1e9
#
_cell.length_a   1.000
_cell.length_b   1.000
_cell.length_c   1.000
_cell.angle_alpha   90.00
_cell.angle_beta   90.00
_cell.angle_gamma   90.00
#
_symmetry.space_group_name_H-M   'P 1'
#
loop_
_entity.id
_entity.type
_entity.pdbx_description
1 polymer ?
#
loop_
_entity_poly.entity_id
_entity_poly.type
_entity_poly.pdbx_seq_one_letter_code
_entity_poly.pdbx_strand_id
1 'polypeptide(L)'
;LIGLAGDSFSVLVKSSSGGATIYSSGTLSIVAGKIYVLTGMATSSTAEFTVTVNRASGYAECAMCIPGNATTIGATEYGATAGIRDYSRKEIDPDTGAITLTQGRYAKTLRAQFRADSSTYNTVSALLESLRATPVVWIGDNDATISALTVYGWYKDFSLVVDYPTYGIYSLEIEGMA
;
A
#
# COMPACT_ATOMS: atom_id res chain seq x y z
N LEU A 1 -1.16 7.65 -2.60
CA LEU A 1 -1.99 8.49 -1.75
C LEU A 1 -3.01 7.64 -1.02
N ILE A 2 -3.18 7.85 0.26
CA ILE A 2 -4.04 7.07 1.16
C ILE A 2 -4.99 8.02 1.89
N GLY A 3 -6.23 7.56 2.13
CA GLY A 3 -7.22 8.30 2.91
C GLY A 3 -7.59 9.64 2.29
N LEU A 4 -7.87 9.65 0.99
CA LEU A 4 -8.41 10.82 0.31
C LEU A 4 -9.91 10.95 0.57
N ALA A 5 -10.34 12.13 1.00
CA ALA A 5 -11.74 12.52 1.07
C ALA A 5 -11.96 13.85 0.34
N GLY A 6 -12.86 13.83 -0.65
CA GLY A 6 -13.13 14.95 -1.53
C GLY A 6 -13.83 14.48 -2.80
N ASP A 7 -13.97 15.37 -3.76
CA ASP A 7 -14.58 15.06 -5.06
C ASP A 7 -13.52 14.67 -6.10
N SER A 8 -12.39 15.38 -6.08
CA SER A 8 -11.28 15.15 -7.00
C SER A 8 -9.94 15.53 -6.39
N PHE A 9 -8.88 15.03 -6.98
CA PHE A 9 -7.52 15.42 -6.62
C PHE A 9 -6.63 15.52 -7.86
N SER A 10 -5.50 16.20 -7.71
CA SER A 10 -4.42 16.21 -8.67
C SER A 10 -3.06 16.17 -7.96
N VAL A 11 -2.07 15.63 -8.65
CA VAL A 11 -0.68 15.60 -8.18
C VAL A 11 0.20 16.25 -9.22
N LEU A 12 0.96 17.23 -8.80
CA LEU A 12 1.98 17.90 -9.59
C LEU A 12 3.34 17.63 -8.96
N VAL A 13 4.30 17.20 -9.76
CA VAL A 13 5.67 17.00 -9.32
C VAL A 13 6.59 17.87 -10.16
N LYS A 14 7.41 18.66 -9.47
CA LYS A 14 8.45 19.49 -10.09
C LYS A 14 9.83 18.94 -9.76
N SER A 15 10.81 19.22 -10.60
CA SER A 15 12.20 18.77 -10.39
C SER A 15 12.84 19.38 -9.14
N SER A 16 12.38 20.56 -8.74
CA SER A 16 12.77 21.30 -7.52
C SER A 16 11.72 22.36 -7.22
N SER A 17 11.83 23.05 -6.09
CA SER A 17 10.95 24.20 -5.80
C SER A 17 11.08 25.27 -6.88
N GLY A 18 9.97 25.61 -7.52
CA GLY A 18 9.93 26.49 -8.69
C GLY A 18 10.51 25.92 -9.98
N GLY A 19 10.94 24.67 -10.00
CA GLY A 19 11.52 23.99 -11.16
C GLY A 19 10.50 23.56 -12.20
N ALA A 20 11.00 22.90 -13.25
CA ALA A 20 10.17 22.36 -14.33
C ALA A 20 9.24 21.25 -13.82
N THR A 21 8.04 21.18 -14.39
CA THR A 21 7.10 20.07 -14.12
C THR A 21 7.64 18.80 -14.74
N ILE A 22 7.83 17.76 -13.93
CA ILE A 22 8.28 16.43 -14.37
C ILE A 22 7.15 15.39 -14.37
N TYR A 23 6.04 15.70 -13.70
CA TYR A 23 4.84 14.85 -13.70
C TYR A 23 3.59 15.67 -13.37
N SER A 24 2.48 15.33 -14.02
CA SER A 24 1.14 15.83 -13.67
C SER A 24 0.13 14.71 -13.88
N SER A 25 -0.65 14.40 -12.84
CA SER A 25 -1.71 13.40 -12.93
C SER A 25 -2.95 13.89 -13.70
N GLY A 26 -3.06 15.19 -13.93
CA GLY A 26 -4.34 15.80 -14.26
C GLY A 26 -5.32 15.70 -13.07
N THR A 27 -6.58 15.99 -13.31
CA THR A 27 -7.65 15.88 -12.30
C THR A 27 -8.23 14.47 -12.30
N LEU A 28 -8.20 13.80 -11.15
CA LEU A 28 -8.70 12.45 -10.93
C LEU A 28 -9.85 12.47 -9.92
N SER A 29 -10.91 11.71 -10.16
CA SER A 29 -12.02 11.58 -9.23
C SER A 29 -11.64 10.74 -8.01
N ILE A 30 -12.12 11.12 -6.83
CA ILE A 30 -11.89 10.38 -5.59
C ILE A 30 -12.99 9.32 -5.43
N VAL A 31 -12.56 8.09 -5.15
CA VAL A 31 -13.42 6.97 -4.74
C VAL A 31 -13.09 6.66 -3.29
N ALA A 32 -14.08 6.68 -2.42
CA ALA A 32 -13.90 6.46 -0.99
C ALA A 32 -13.20 5.11 -0.70
N GLY A 33 -12.21 5.14 0.19
CA GLY A 33 -11.46 3.96 0.60
C GLY A 33 -10.43 3.42 -0.41
N LYS A 34 -10.34 4.02 -1.61
CA LYS A 34 -9.35 3.64 -2.61
C LYS A 34 -7.98 4.20 -2.27
N ILE A 35 -6.94 3.38 -2.43
CA ILE A 35 -5.53 3.81 -2.41
C ILE A 35 -5.13 4.13 -3.85
N TYR A 36 -4.56 5.32 -4.07
CA TYR A 36 -4.12 5.75 -5.38
C TYR A 36 -2.61 5.57 -5.51
N VAL A 37 -2.20 4.76 -6.47
CA VAL A 37 -0.81 4.57 -6.87
C VAL A 37 -0.59 5.32 -8.18
N LEU A 38 0.33 6.27 -8.18
CA LEU A 38 0.70 7.05 -9.34
C LEU A 38 2.13 6.67 -9.73
N THR A 39 2.30 6.23 -10.95
CA THR A 39 3.58 5.75 -11.50
C THR A 39 4.02 6.61 -12.69
N GLY A 40 5.22 6.34 -13.22
CA GLY A 40 5.73 7.05 -14.39
C GLY A 40 6.34 8.42 -14.10
N MET A 41 6.65 8.71 -12.84
CA MET A 41 7.34 9.94 -12.46
C MET A 41 8.84 9.80 -12.70
N ALA A 42 9.47 10.84 -13.28
CA ALA A 42 10.92 10.91 -13.30
C ALA A 42 11.49 11.11 -11.88
N THR A 43 12.61 10.47 -11.60
CA THR A 43 13.26 10.58 -10.29
C THR A 43 14.03 11.90 -10.18
N SER A 44 13.89 12.56 -9.04
CA SER A 44 14.69 13.74 -8.69
C SER A 44 14.88 13.76 -7.17
N SER A 45 16.10 13.96 -6.71
CA SER A 45 16.41 14.05 -5.28
C SER A 45 15.91 15.34 -4.63
N THR A 46 15.53 16.33 -5.45
CA THR A 46 15.03 17.65 -5.02
C THR A 46 13.58 17.87 -5.40
N ALA A 47 12.84 16.79 -5.76
CA ALA A 47 11.47 16.89 -6.23
C ALA A 47 10.54 17.54 -5.20
N GLU A 48 9.71 18.44 -5.68
CA GLU A 48 8.61 19.04 -4.93
C GLU A 48 7.29 18.39 -5.36
N PHE A 49 6.57 17.82 -4.39
CA PHE A 49 5.27 17.19 -4.59
C PHE A 49 4.16 18.10 -4.09
N THR A 50 3.24 18.45 -4.99
CA THR A 50 2.03 19.20 -4.64
C THR A 50 0.82 18.30 -4.85
N VAL A 51 0.09 18.01 -3.78
CA VAL A 51 -1.18 17.29 -3.82
C VAL A 51 -2.29 18.27 -3.58
N THR A 52 -3.19 18.42 -4.56
CA THR A 52 -4.36 19.29 -4.45
C THR A 52 -5.60 18.40 -4.35
N VAL A 53 -6.38 18.57 -3.29
CA VAL A 53 -7.64 17.84 -3.09
C VAL A 53 -8.76 18.87 -3.13
N ASN A 54 -9.75 18.66 -4.01
CA ASN A 54 -10.88 19.55 -4.18
C ASN A 54 -12.16 18.90 -3.64
N ARG A 55 -12.98 19.70 -2.96
CA ARG A 55 -14.29 19.32 -2.48
C ARG A 55 -15.26 20.50 -2.57
N ALA A 56 -16.45 20.27 -3.13
CA ALA A 56 -17.47 21.31 -3.31
C ALA A 56 -18.07 21.77 -1.98
N SER A 57 -18.15 20.88 -0.98
CA SER A 57 -18.67 21.20 0.35
C SER A 57 -18.05 20.31 1.42
N GLY A 58 -17.78 20.87 2.61
CA GLY A 58 -17.16 20.16 3.72
C GLY A 58 -15.63 20.19 3.67
N TYR A 59 -14.99 19.21 4.32
CA TYR A 59 -13.53 19.15 4.45
C TYR A 59 -12.92 18.26 3.36
N ALA A 60 -11.84 18.71 2.76
CA ALA A 60 -10.98 17.90 1.89
C ALA A 60 -9.86 17.31 2.74
N GLU A 61 -9.57 16.03 2.55
CA GLU A 61 -8.58 15.32 3.34
C GLU A 61 -7.64 14.50 2.47
N CYS A 62 -6.38 14.41 2.90
CA CYS A 62 -5.38 13.46 2.43
C CYS A 62 -4.62 12.96 3.66
N ALA A 63 -4.89 11.74 4.11
CA ALA A 63 -4.27 11.21 5.31
C ALA A 63 -2.76 10.98 5.11
N MET A 64 -2.34 10.51 3.93
CA MET A 64 -0.94 10.21 3.68
C MET A 64 -0.57 10.30 2.20
N CYS A 65 0.57 10.92 1.92
CA CYS A 65 1.26 10.90 0.64
C CYS A 65 2.63 10.24 0.84
N ILE A 66 2.89 9.15 0.13
CA ILE A 66 4.13 8.39 0.24
C ILE A 66 4.85 8.46 -1.10
N PRO A 67 5.83 9.35 -1.26
CA PRO A 67 6.72 9.33 -2.41
C PRO A 67 7.75 8.20 -2.25
N GLY A 68 8.16 7.59 -3.34
CA GLY A 68 9.15 6.51 -3.30
C GLY A 68 9.41 5.91 -4.67
N ASN A 69 10.37 4.98 -4.71
CA ASN A 69 10.65 4.19 -5.89
C ASN A 69 9.88 2.87 -5.81
N ALA A 70 9.24 2.49 -6.91
CA ALA A 70 8.61 1.19 -7.03
C ALA A 70 9.65 0.16 -7.52
N THR A 71 9.70 -0.97 -6.84
CA THR A 71 10.55 -2.11 -7.23
C THR A 71 9.66 -3.34 -7.40
N THR A 72 9.74 -3.97 -8.57
CA THR A 72 9.04 -5.23 -8.83
C THR A 72 9.82 -6.38 -8.21
N ILE A 73 9.18 -7.16 -7.35
CA ILE A 73 9.77 -8.33 -6.68
C ILE A 73 9.38 -9.65 -7.34
N GLY A 74 8.38 -9.65 -8.20
CA GLY A 74 7.89 -10.81 -8.93
C GLY A 74 6.45 -10.62 -9.41
N ALA A 75 5.89 -11.66 -10.01
CA ALA A 75 4.51 -11.70 -10.44
C ALA A 75 3.64 -12.38 -9.38
N THR A 76 2.59 -11.70 -8.92
CA THR A 76 1.65 -12.26 -7.94
C THR A 76 0.88 -13.42 -8.56
N GLU A 77 0.88 -14.55 -7.87
CA GLU A 77 0.12 -15.73 -8.27
C GLU A 77 -1.35 -15.62 -7.82
N TYR A 78 -2.22 -16.37 -8.49
CA TYR A 78 -3.61 -16.49 -8.06
C TYR A 78 -3.72 -17.08 -6.66
N GLY A 79 -4.72 -16.66 -5.88
CA GLY A 79 -4.94 -17.12 -4.51
C GLY A 79 -4.44 -16.13 -3.46
N ALA A 80 -4.02 -14.92 -3.86
CA ALA A 80 -3.78 -13.84 -2.92
C ALA A 80 -5.05 -13.56 -2.09
N THR A 81 -4.89 -13.41 -0.77
CA THR A 81 -6.00 -13.15 0.15
C THR A 81 -5.79 -11.82 0.85
N ALA A 82 -6.82 -10.97 0.79
CA ALA A 82 -6.87 -9.72 1.52
C ALA A 82 -7.91 -9.80 2.64
N GLY A 83 -7.62 -9.19 3.77
CA GLY A 83 -8.50 -9.18 4.91
C GLY A 83 -8.25 -7.99 5.82
N ILE A 84 -8.89 -8.01 6.97
CA ILE A 84 -8.67 -7.03 8.03
C ILE A 84 -8.39 -7.76 9.35
N ARG A 85 -7.53 -7.16 10.16
CA ARG A 85 -7.40 -7.48 11.59
C ARG A 85 -8.12 -6.38 12.35
N ASP A 86 -9.20 -6.75 13.01
CA ASP A 86 -10.00 -5.84 13.83
C ASP A 86 -9.46 -5.80 15.26
N TYR A 87 -9.25 -4.61 15.80
CA TYR A 87 -8.83 -4.35 17.18
C TYR A 87 -9.98 -3.84 18.05
N SER A 88 -11.23 -4.06 17.62
CA SER A 88 -12.42 -3.74 18.42
C SER A 88 -12.46 -4.54 19.71
N ARG A 89 -13.00 -3.92 20.76
CA ARG A 89 -13.07 -4.49 22.09
C ARG A 89 -14.48 -4.93 22.40
N LYS A 90 -14.60 -6.15 22.95
CA LYS A 90 -15.83 -6.70 23.49
C LYS A 90 -15.71 -6.77 25.02
N GLU A 91 -16.62 -6.15 25.74
CA GLU A 91 -16.76 -6.23 27.18
C GLU A 91 -18.08 -6.94 27.50
N ILE A 92 -18.05 -7.81 28.53
CA ILE A 92 -19.24 -8.49 29.01
C ILE A 92 -19.38 -8.10 30.48
N ASP A 93 -20.51 -7.51 30.83
CA ASP A 93 -20.85 -7.21 32.22
C ASP A 93 -21.04 -8.53 32.99
N PRO A 94 -20.28 -8.78 34.05
CA PRO A 94 -20.32 -10.04 34.79
C PRO A 94 -21.64 -10.25 35.54
N ASP A 95 -22.35 -9.19 35.90
CA ASP A 95 -23.58 -9.26 36.73
C ASP A 95 -24.83 -9.40 35.85
N THR A 96 -24.86 -8.73 34.71
CA THR A 96 -26.05 -8.70 33.84
C THR A 96 -25.90 -9.52 32.56
N GLY A 97 -24.66 -9.90 32.21
CA GLY A 97 -24.36 -10.55 30.92
C GLY A 97 -24.48 -9.59 29.70
N ALA A 98 -24.69 -8.29 29.93
CA ALA A 98 -24.79 -7.32 28.85
C ALA A 98 -23.47 -7.20 28.09
N ILE A 99 -23.57 -7.13 26.76
CA ILE A 99 -22.41 -7.03 25.88
C ILE A 99 -22.26 -5.60 25.39
N THR A 100 -21.11 -5.01 25.63
CA THR A 100 -20.69 -3.71 25.07
C THR A 100 -19.61 -3.94 24.04
N LEU A 101 -19.85 -3.45 22.81
CA LEU A 101 -18.88 -3.48 21.71
C LEU A 101 -18.33 -2.08 21.49
N THR A 102 -17.03 -1.90 21.64
CA THR A 102 -16.34 -0.65 21.32
C THR A 102 -15.56 -0.83 20.03
N GLN A 103 -15.93 -0.11 18.99
CA GLN A 103 -15.23 -0.15 17.71
C GLN A 103 -13.81 0.38 17.87
N GLY A 104 -12.83 -0.44 17.52
CA GLY A 104 -11.42 -0.09 17.47
C GLY A 104 -10.96 0.28 16.06
N ARG A 105 -9.65 0.48 15.91
CA ARG A 105 -9.01 0.56 14.59
C ARG A 105 -8.94 -0.83 13.98
N TYR A 106 -8.61 -0.88 12.70
CA TYR A 106 -8.30 -2.14 12.02
C TYR A 106 -7.04 -1.98 11.16
N ALA A 107 -6.31 -3.07 10.98
CA ALA A 107 -5.21 -3.15 10.03
C ALA A 107 -5.62 -4.01 8.84
N LYS A 108 -5.29 -3.58 7.62
CA LYS A 108 -5.42 -4.43 6.44
C LYS A 108 -4.39 -5.55 6.50
N THR A 109 -4.75 -6.73 6.05
CA THR A 109 -3.82 -7.86 5.93
C THR A 109 -3.80 -8.35 4.49
N LEU A 110 -2.63 -8.73 4.00
CA LEU A 110 -2.45 -9.30 2.68
C LEU A 110 -1.55 -10.52 2.80
N ARG A 111 -2.01 -11.66 2.28
CA ARG A 111 -1.19 -12.83 2.06
C ARG A 111 -1.14 -13.09 0.58
N ALA A 112 0.04 -13.13 0.03
CA ALA A 112 0.25 -13.33 -1.40
C ALA A 112 1.44 -14.26 -1.64
N GLN A 113 1.34 -15.01 -2.72
CA GLN A 113 2.46 -15.72 -3.31
C GLN A 113 2.87 -14.98 -4.58
N PHE A 114 4.17 -14.90 -4.81
CA PHE A 114 4.67 -14.33 -6.05
C PHE A 114 5.81 -15.17 -6.61
N ARG A 115 5.84 -15.26 -7.93
CA ARG A 115 6.87 -15.95 -8.66
C ARG A 115 8.00 -14.99 -9.00
N ALA A 116 9.21 -15.39 -8.66
CA ALA A 116 10.43 -14.68 -9.03
C ALA A 116 11.38 -15.61 -9.79
N ASP A 117 12.11 -15.06 -10.75
CA ASP A 117 13.11 -15.81 -11.51
C ASP A 117 14.33 -16.14 -10.65
N SER A 118 14.95 -17.29 -10.91
CA SER A 118 16.12 -17.76 -10.15
C SER A 118 17.28 -16.78 -10.14
N SER A 119 17.44 -15.99 -11.20
CA SER A 119 18.45 -14.93 -11.28
C SER A 119 18.23 -13.77 -10.31
N THR A 120 17.02 -13.61 -9.78
CA THR A 120 16.63 -12.48 -8.91
C THR A 120 16.55 -12.85 -7.42
N TYR A 121 16.70 -14.14 -7.05
CA TYR A 121 16.50 -14.59 -5.67
C TYR A 121 17.31 -13.79 -4.64
N ASN A 122 18.62 -13.65 -4.88
CA ASN A 122 19.47 -12.93 -3.93
C ASN A 122 19.09 -11.45 -3.80
N THR A 123 18.70 -10.82 -4.92
CA THR A 123 18.28 -9.42 -4.93
C THR A 123 16.96 -9.23 -4.20
N VAL A 124 15.98 -10.10 -4.44
CA VAL A 124 14.66 -10.04 -3.77
C VAL A 124 14.81 -10.33 -2.28
N SER A 125 15.58 -11.37 -1.90
CA SER A 125 15.82 -11.70 -0.50
C SER A 125 16.53 -10.56 0.24
N ALA A 126 17.60 -9.99 -0.32
CA ALA A 126 18.31 -8.85 0.27
C ALA A 126 17.42 -7.62 0.41
N LEU A 127 16.55 -7.36 -0.58
CA LEU A 127 15.56 -6.29 -0.50
C LEU A 127 14.59 -6.53 0.67
N LEU A 128 14.00 -7.72 0.76
CA LEU A 128 13.09 -8.06 1.84
C LEU A 128 13.77 -7.97 3.21
N GLU A 129 15.02 -8.47 3.33
CA GLU A 129 15.80 -8.33 4.56
C GLU A 129 16.04 -6.86 4.95
N SER A 130 16.26 -5.98 3.98
CA SER A 130 16.43 -4.54 4.23
C SER A 130 15.16 -3.84 4.68
N LEU A 131 13.99 -4.37 4.29
CA LEU A 131 12.67 -3.82 4.61
C LEU A 131 12.09 -4.32 5.93
N ARG A 132 12.87 -5.05 6.76
CA ARG A 132 12.42 -5.50 8.07
C ARG A 132 11.98 -4.33 8.95
N ALA A 133 10.79 -4.45 9.53
CA ALA A 133 10.17 -3.42 10.38
C ALA A 133 10.06 -2.03 9.71
N THR A 134 10.10 -1.99 8.38
CA THR A 134 9.98 -0.73 7.61
C THR A 134 8.64 -0.74 6.89
N PRO A 135 7.73 0.21 7.19
CA PRO A 135 6.48 0.32 6.47
C PRO A 135 6.70 0.80 5.04
N VAL A 136 6.17 0.05 4.08
CA VAL A 136 6.18 0.40 2.65
C VAL A 136 4.82 0.14 2.03
N VAL A 137 4.60 0.61 0.80
CA VAL A 137 3.38 0.29 0.04
C VAL A 137 3.60 -1.00 -0.72
N TRP A 138 2.79 -2.00 -0.40
CA TRP A 138 2.74 -3.28 -1.07
C TRP A 138 1.62 -3.27 -2.10
N ILE A 139 1.93 -3.62 -3.33
CA ILE A 139 0.99 -3.62 -4.45
C ILE A 139 0.95 -5.03 -5.00
N GLY A 140 -0.11 -5.76 -4.70
CA GLY A 140 -0.30 -7.15 -5.14
C GLY A 140 -0.99 -7.27 -6.50
N ASP A 141 -1.39 -6.17 -7.13
CA ASP A 141 -2.02 -6.13 -8.44
C ASP A 141 -1.28 -5.12 -9.33
N ASN A 142 -0.82 -5.57 -10.49
CA ASN A 142 0.04 -4.77 -11.37
C ASN A 142 -0.58 -3.43 -11.80
N ASP A 143 -1.90 -3.42 -11.99
CA ASP A 143 -2.64 -2.22 -12.40
C ASP A 143 -3.20 -1.45 -11.20
N ALA A 144 -2.98 -1.93 -9.98
CA ALA A 144 -3.55 -1.39 -8.74
C ALA A 144 -5.09 -1.20 -8.81
N THR A 145 -5.76 -2.04 -9.60
CA THR A 145 -7.22 -1.97 -9.78
C THR A 145 -7.96 -2.56 -8.60
N ILE A 146 -7.36 -3.57 -7.94
CA ILE A 146 -7.91 -4.21 -6.76
C ILE A 146 -7.32 -3.55 -5.52
N SER A 147 -8.01 -2.53 -5.00
CA SER A 147 -7.53 -1.75 -3.85
C SER A 147 -7.35 -2.58 -2.56
N ALA A 148 -7.99 -3.74 -2.47
CA ALA A 148 -7.79 -4.67 -1.36
C ALA A 148 -6.40 -5.29 -1.35
N LEU A 149 -5.76 -5.43 -2.52
CA LEU A 149 -4.39 -5.95 -2.67
C LEU A 149 -3.32 -4.86 -2.54
N THR A 150 -3.71 -3.62 -2.25
CA THR A 150 -2.77 -2.54 -1.97
C THR A 150 -2.79 -2.21 -0.48
N VAL A 151 -1.66 -2.43 0.19
CA VAL A 151 -1.53 -2.27 1.64
C VAL A 151 -0.30 -1.42 1.95
N TYR A 152 -0.48 -0.39 2.79
CA TYR A 152 0.64 0.31 3.43
C TYR A 152 0.91 -0.35 4.78
N GLY A 153 2.09 -0.94 4.93
CA GLY A 153 2.44 -1.68 6.13
C GLY A 153 3.78 -2.40 5.99
N TRP A 154 4.06 -3.28 6.93
CA TRP A 154 5.28 -4.10 6.92
C TRP A 154 4.93 -5.57 6.66
N TYR A 155 5.87 -6.33 6.12
CA TYR A 155 5.71 -7.78 6.08
C TYR A 155 6.05 -8.38 7.44
N LYS A 156 5.31 -9.42 7.82
CA LYS A 156 5.52 -10.18 9.07
C LYS A 156 6.48 -11.33 8.86
N ASP A 157 6.31 -12.01 7.73
CA ASP A 157 7.07 -13.20 7.39
C ASP A 157 7.17 -13.34 5.87
N PHE A 158 8.26 -13.94 5.42
CA PHE A 158 8.41 -14.39 4.04
C PHE A 158 9.14 -15.73 4.00
N SER A 159 8.82 -16.54 3.01
CA SER A 159 9.51 -17.77 2.71
C SER A 159 9.71 -17.94 1.21
N LEU A 160 10.82 -18.52 0.81
CA LEU A 160 11.12 -18.89 -0.57
C LEU A 160 11.12 -20.41 -0.69
N VAL A 161 10.33 -20.91 -1.63
CA VAL A 161 10.33 -22.33 -2.03
C VAL A 161 10.89 -22.41 -3.45
N VAL A 162 11.98 -23.15 -3.60
CA VAL A 162 12.68 -23.36 -4.88
C VAL A 162 12.25 -24.70 -5.43
N ASP A 163 11.09 -24.73 -6.08
CA ASP A 163 10.52 -25.96 -6.66
C ASP A 163 10.99 -26.22 -8.10
N TYR A 164 11.45 -25.16 -8.79
CA TYR A 164 11.81 -25.23 -10.20
C TYR A 164 13.19 -24.62 -10.47
N PRO A 165 13.92 -25.13 -11.48
CA PRO A 165 15.27 -24.62 -11.79
C PRO A 165 15.30 -23.15 -12.24
N THR A 166 14.21 -22.65 -12.82
CA THR A 166 14.13 -21.32 -13.44
C THR A 166 13.42 -20.29 -12.59
N TYR A 167 12.56 -20.71 -11.67
CA TYR A 167 11.81 -19.81 -10.80
C TYR A 167 11.52 -20.43 -9.45
N GLY A 168 11.24 -19.63 -8.47
CA GLY A 168 10.75 -20.02 -7.16
C GLY A 168 9.53 -19.20 -6.75
N ILE A 169 8.86 -19.68 -5.73
CA ILE A 169 7.67 -19.06 -5.17
C ILE A 169 8.01 -18.49 -3.81
N TYR A 170 7.82 -17.19 -3.67
CA TYR A 170 7.84 -16.52 -2.39
C TYR A 170 6.42 -16.47 -1.82
N SER A 171 6.29 -16.75 -0.54
CA SER A 171 5.07 -16.49 0.23
C SER A 171 5.34 -15.31 1.15
N LEU A 172 4.43 -14.34 1.16
CA LEU A 172 4.56 -13.10 1.91
C LEU A 172 3.29 -12.82 2.72
N GLU A 173 3.45 -12.54 4.01
CA GLU A 173 2.38 -12.07 4.87
C GLU A 173 2.63 -10.62 5.28
N ILE A 174 1.70 -9.73 4.94
CA ILE A 174 1.79 -8.29 5.17
C ILE A 174 0.70 -7.88 6.16
N GLU A 175 1.07 -7.02 7.10
CA GLU A 175 0.16 -6.35 8.01
C GLU A 175 0.24 -4.84 7.80
N GLY A 176 -0.92 -4.22 7.57
CA GLY A 176 -1.04 -2.79 7.39
C GLY A 176 -0.88 -2.00 8.68
N MET A 177 -0.53 -0.74 8.54
CA MET A 177 -0.60 0.22 9.65
C MET A 177 -2.07 0.48 9.98
N ALA A 178 -2.42 0.43 11.26
CA ALA A 178 -3.77 0.64 11.79
C ALA A 178 -4.12 2.13 11.93
#